data_22d3a8dd572aaf4368867cd48f507499
#
_entry.id   22d3a8dd572aaf4368867cd48f507499
#
_cell.length_a   1.000
_cell.length_b   1.000
_cell.length_c   1.000
_cell.angle_alpha   90.00
_cell.angle_beta   90.00
_cell.angle_gamma   90.00
#
_symmetry.space_group_name_H-M   'P 1'
#
loop_
_entity.id
_entity.type
_entity.pdbx_description
1 polymer ?
#
loop_
_entity_poly.entity_id
_entity_poly.type
_entity_poly.pdbx_seq_one_letter_code
_entity_poly.pdbx_strand_id
1 'polypeptide(L)'
;MSTMNIRMPAGERRELILQAATRAFAASGYAGTSTDAVAKEAGVSQPYVVRMFGSKLELFLAVFGRACDQIEGAFRGVLDAGRFDPASEDDKERMALAYSALLADTDFLHVLMXXXXPCA
;
A
#
# COMPACT_ATOMS: atom_id res chain seq x y z
N MET A 1 8.71 4.41 -28.03
CA MET A 1 8.61 4.04 -27.65
C MET A 1 8.86 3.16 -27.33
N SER A 2 8.92 2.99 -27.58
CA SER A 2 8.96 2.06 -27.33
C SER A 2 9.39 1.48 -26.15
N THR A 3 9.77 2.13 -25.31
CA THR A 3 10.10 1.61 -24.05
C THR A 3 8.96 0.93 -23.42
N MET A 4 7.81 1.27 -23.79
CA MET A 4 6.73 0.61 -23.22
C MET A 4 6.69 -0.81 -23.60
N ASN A 5 7.44 -1.18 -24.57
CA ASN A 5 7.47 -2.55 -24.93
C ASN A 5 8.31 -3.36 -24.01
N ILE A 6 9.09 -2.73 -23.17
CA ILE A 6 9.93 -3.46 -22.29
C ILE A 6 9.09 -4.22 -21.32
N ARG A 7 9.33 -5.51 -21.22
CA ARG A 7 8.56 -6.28 -20.36
C ARG A 7 8.93 -5.99 -18.94
N MET A 8 7.98 -5.65 -18.14
CA MET A 8 8.21 -5.37 -16.76
C MET A 8 8.17 -6.67 -15.98
N PRO A 9 9.10 -6.91 -15.06
CA PRO A 9 9.01 -8.09 -14.24
C PRO A 9 7.69 -8.18 -13.49
N ALA A 10 7.25 -9.39 -13.23
CA ALA A 10 5.97 -9.58 -12.58
C ALA A 10 5.90 -8.90 -11.23
N GLY A 11 6.99 -8.88 -10.49
CA GLY A 11 6.99 -8.22 -9.19
C GLY A 11 6.74 -6.74 -9.29
N GLU A 12 7.33 -6.09 -10.30
CA GLU A 12 7.08 -4.67 -10.50
C GLU A 12 5.66 -4.41 -10.96
N ARG A 13 5.13 -5.29 -11.79
CA ARG A 13 3.77 -5.13 -12.25
C ARG A 13 2.79 -5.31 -11.10
N ARG A 14 3.07 -6.28 -10.23
CA ARG A 14 2.26 -6.47 -9.04
C ARG A 14 2.25 -5.22 -8.18
N GLU A 15 3.41 -4.61 -8.01
CA GLU A 15 3.50 -3.40 -7.19
C GLU A 15 2.72 -2.25 -7.81
N LEU A 16 2.76 -2.12 -9.13
CA LEU A 16 1.97 -1.07 -9.79
C LEU A 16 0.48 -1.27 -9.55
N ILE A 17 0.03 -2.53 -9.62
CA ILE A 17 -1.37 -2.79 -9.38
C ILE A 17 -1.72 -2.49 -7.92
N LEU A 18 -0.84 -2.84 -6.99
CA LEU A 18 -1.12 -2.55 -5.58
C LEU A 18 -1.16 -1.05 -5.31
N GLN A 19 -0.29 -0.28 -5.98
CA GLN A 19 -0.34 1.16 -5.84
C GLN A 19 -1.65 1.73 -6.39
N ALA A 20 -2.07 1.24 -7.55
CA ALA A 20 -3.32 1.69 -8.14
C ALA A 20 -4.50 1.30 -7.26
N ALA A 21 -4.48 0.09 -6.71
CA ALA A 21 -5.56 -0.37 -5.85
C ALA A 21 -5.61 0.46 -4.57
N THR A 22 -4.45 0.81 -4.03
CA THR A 22 -4.42 1.64 -2.84
C THR A 22 -5.11 2.97 -3.10
N ARG A 23 -4.79 3.60 -4.22
CA ARG A 23 -5.42 4.87 -4.56
C ARG A 23 -6.93 4.71 -4.76
N ALA A 24 -7.33 3.65 -5.44
CA ALA A 24 -8.75 3.47 -5.74
C ALA A 24 -9.54 3.17 -4.47
N PHE A 25 -9.04 2.28 -3.63
CA PHE A 25 -9.75 1.97 -2.40
C PHE A 25 -9.76 3.18 -1.46
N ALA A 26 -8.68 3.95 -1.44
CA ALA A 26 -8.64 5.13 -0.58
C ALA A 26 -9.66 6.16 -1.03
N ALA A 27 -9.83 6.31 -2.34
CA ALA A 27 -10.74 7.33 -2.86
C ALA A 27 -12.19 6.90 -2.80
N SER A 28 -12.48 5.63 -3.05
CA SER A 28 -13.86 5.19 -3.23
C SER A 28 -14.33 4.15 -2.24
N GLY A 29 -13.44 3.68 -1.38
CA GLY A 29 -13.79 2.67 -0.41
C GLY A 29 -13.87 1.30 -1.02
N TYR A 30 -14.05 0.29 -0.17
CA TYR A 30 -14.09 -1.08 -0.65
C TYR A 30 -15.30 -1.29 -1.56
N ALA A 31 -16.47 -0.88 -1.10
CA ALA A 31 -17.67 -1.11 -1.87
C ALA A 31 -17.69 -0.33 -3.17
N GLY A 32 -17.05 0.83 -3.20
CA GLY A 32 -17.08 1.68 -4.36
C GLY A 32 -16.00 1.41 -5.39
N THR A 33 -15.18 0.39 -5.17
CA THR A 33 -14.06 0.11 -6.06
C THR A 33 -14.27 -1.26 -6.70
N SER A 34 -13.96 -1.37 -7.98
CA SER A 34 -14.05 -2.65 -8.68
C SER A 34 -12.65 -3.04 -9.18
N THR A 35 -12.48 -4.32 -9.47
CA THR A 35 -11.21 -4.73 -10.08
C THR A 35 -11.02 -4.09 -11.44
N ASP A 36 -12.11 -3.82 -12.15
CA ASP A 36 -12.00 -3.13 -13.42
C ASP A 36 -11.45 -1.71 -13.23
N ALA A 37 -11.91 -1.01 -12.21
CA ALA A 37 -11.41 0.33 -11.94
C ALA A 37 -9.93 0.31 -11.59
N VAL A 38 -9.53 -0.68 -10.80
CA VAL A 38 -8.11 -0.81 -10.46
C VAL A 38 -7.29 -1.12 -11.71
N ALA A 39 -7.80 -1.99 -12.57
CA ALA A 39 -7.08 -2.32 -13.79
C ALA A 39 -6.88 -1.09 -14.65
N LYS A 40 -7.92 -0.29 -14.80
CA LYS A 40 -7.81 0.93 -15.59
C LYS A 40 -6.81 1.90 -14.99
N GLU A 41 -6.84 2.03 -13.68
CA GLU A 41 -5.89 2.91 -13.01
C GLU A 41 -4.45 2.42 -13.18
N ALA A 42 -4.25 1.11 -13.19
CA ALA A 42 -2.91 0.54 -13.31
C ALA A 42 -2.46 0.41 -14.76
N GLY A 43 -3.36 0.56 -15.70
CA GLY A 43 -2.99 0.42 -17.10
C GLY A 43 -2.87 -1.01 -17.55
N VAL A 44 -3.62 -1.92 -16.94
CA VAL A 44 -3.60 -3.34 -17.32
C VAL A 44 -5.03 -3.80 -17.54
N SER A 45 -5.18 -5.03 -18.04
CA SER A 45 -6.50 -5.56 -18.26
C SER A 45 -7.11 -6.06 -16.95
N GLN A 46 -8.43 -6.08 -16.88
CA GLN A 46 -9.07 -6.57 -15.68
C GLN A 46 -8.81 -8.06 -15.48
N PRO A 47 -8.86 -8.91 -16.52
CA PRO A 47 -8.50 -10.30 -16.31
C PRO A 47 -7.09 -10.49 -15.76
N TYR A 48 -6.17 -9.60 -16.11
CA TYR A 48 -4.82 -9.72 -15.59
C TYR A 48 -4.82 -9.51 -14.07
N VAL A 49 -5.58 -8.51 -13.61
CA VAL A 49 -5.68 -8.26 -12.18
C VAL A 49 -6.30 -9.46 -11.47
N VAL A 50 -7.36 -10.01 -12.05
CA VAL A 50 -8.04 -11.14 -11.43
C VAL A 50 -7.14 -12.36 -11.40
N ARG A 51 -6.37 -12.59 -12.47
CA ARG A 51 -5.47 -13.73 -12.47
C ARG A 51 -4.39 -13.59 -11.43
N MET A 52 -3.90 -12.38 -11.23
CA MET A 52 -2.80 -12.17 -10.31
C MET A 52 -3.25 -12.20 -8.85
N PHE A 53 -4.38 -11.61 -8.54
CA PHE A 53 -4.80 -11.46 -7.15
C PHE A 53 -5.99 -12.32 -6.77
N GLY A 54 -6.90 -12.56 -7.69
CA GLY A 54 -8.08 -13.34 -7.41
C GLY A 54 -9.31 -12.45 -7.43
N SER A 55 -9.89 -12.21 -6.29
CA SER A 55 -11.10 -11.42 -6.20
C SER A 55 -10.78 -10.02 -5.69
N LYS A 56 -11.81 -9.17 -5.69
CA LYS A 56 -11.66 -7.85 -5.10
C LYS A 56 -11.24 -7.95 -3.64
N LEU A 57 -11.82 -8.90 -2.91
CA LEU A 57 -11.46 -9.06 -1.51
C LEU A 57 -9.99 -9.44 -1.38
N GLU A 58 -9.52 -10.37 -2.21
CA GLU A 58 -8.13 -10.76 -2.13
C GLU A 58 -7.21 -9.61 -2.51
N LEU A 59 -7.61 -8.80 -3.49
CA LEU A 59 -6.84 -7.63 -3.83
C LEU A 59 -6.80 -6.64 -2.66
N PHE A 60 -7.94 -6.44 -2.02
CA PHE A 60 -7.98 -5.53 -0.88
C PHE A 60 -7.12 -6.04 0.27
N LEU A 61 -7.15 -7.36 0.52
CA LEU A 61 -6.32 -7.91 1.58
C LEU A 61 -4.83 -7.76 1.25
N ALA A 62 -4.47 -7.85 -0.02
CA ALA A 62 -3.08 -7.62 -0.40
C ALA A 62 -2.68 -6.16 -0.16
N VAL A 63 -3.58 -5.24 -0.47
CA VAL A 63 -3.32 -3.82 -0.21
C VAL A 63 -3.17 -3.59 1.29
N PHE A 64 -4.05 -4.16 2.07
CA PHE A 64 -4.02 -4.00 3.51
C PHE A 64 -2.73 -4.59 4.10
N GLY A 65 -2.34 -5.77 3.62
CA GLY A 65 -1.11 -6.39 4.08
C GLY A 65 0.11 -5.56 3.73
N ARG A 66 0.10 -4.95 2.53
CA ARG A 66 1.18 -4.08 2.13
C ARG A 66 1.26 -2.86 3.07
N ALA A 67 0.11 -2.32 3.45
CA ALA A 67 0.10 -1.20 4.38
C ALA A 67 0.67 -1.60 5.74
N CYS A 68 0.31 -2.79 6.21
CA CYS A 68 0.84 -3.26 7.47
C CYS A 68 2.35 -3.46 7.38
N ASP A 69 2.83 -3.97 6.25
CA ASP A 69 4.26 -4.14 6.06
C ASP A 69 4.98 -2.80 6.08
N GLN A 70 4.36 -1.77 5.54
CA GLN A 70 4.97 -0.45 5.57
C GLN A 70 5.10 0.08 6.99
N ILE A 71 4.11 -0.16 7.82
CA ILE A 71 4.20 0.25 9.22
C ILE A 71 5.32 -0.50 9.91
N GLU A 72 5.34 -1.81 9.74
CA GLU A 72 6.36 -2.61 10.36
C GLU A 72 7.74 -2.18 9.89
N GLY A 73 7.89 -1.97 8.59
CA GLY A 73 9.18 -1.59 8.06
C GLY A 73 9.66 -0.25 8.57
N ALA A 74 8.75 0.71 8.69
CA ALA A 74 9.14 2.03 9.15
C ALA A 74 9.66 1.98 10.57
N PHE A 75 8.97 1.27 11.45
CA PHE A 75 9.41 1.22 12.84
C PHE A 75 10.56 0.27 13.04
N ARG A 76 10.60 -0.83 12.30
CA ARG A 76 11.73 -1.73 12.40
C ARG A 76 13.02 -1.04 11.95
N GLY A 77 12.93 -0.19 10.93
CA GLY A 77 14.10 0.56 10.50
C GLY A 77 14.67 1.43 11.60
N VAL A 78 13.82 2.04 12.39
CA VAL A 78 14.30 2.85 13.51
C VAL A 78 14.90 1.95 14.60
N LEU A 79 14.19 0.86 14.92
CA LEU A 79 14.66 0.00 16.01
C LEU A 79 15.93 -0.74 15.66
N ASP A 80 16.07 -1.16 14.39
CA ASP A 80 17.20 -1.95 13.98
C ASP A 80 18.45 -1.13 13.71
N ALA A 81 18.31 0.16 13.55
CA ALA A 81 19.47 1.02 13.29
C ALA A 81 20.42 1.03 14.47
N GLY A 82 20.00 0.54 15.62
CA GLY A 82 20.84 0.48 16.75
C GLY A 82 19.93 0.21 17.91
N ARG A 83 20.44 0.28 19.10
CA ARG A 83 19.58 0.08 20.20
C ARG A 83 18.69 1.29 20.36
N PHE A 84 17.39 1.11 20.34
CA PHE A 84 16.49 2.22 20.56
C PHE A 84 16.46 2.57 22.04
N ASP A 85 16.73 3.80 22.35
CA ASP A 85 16.76 4.27 23.74
C ASP A 85 15.64 5.30 23.91
N PRO A 86 14.57 4.97 24.63
CA PRO A 86 13.48 5.93 24.79
C PRO A 86 13.91 7.22 25.48
N ALA A 87 15.02 7.22 26.15
CA ALA A 87 15.50 8.44 26.78
C ALA A 87 16.33 9.30 25.85
N SER A 88 16.74 8.77 24.70
CA SER A 88 17.56 9.51 23.78
C SER A 88 16.70 10.43 22.93
N GLU A 89 17.04 11.71 22.90
CA GLU A 89 16.29 12.63 22.05
C GLU A 89 16.44 12.29 20.60
N ASP A 90 17.61 11.79 20.22
CA ASP A 90 17.85 11.42 18.84
C ASP A 90 16.97 10.26 18.42
N ASP A 91 16.87 9.25 19.26
CA ASP A 91 16.04 8.09 18.94
C ASP A 91 14.57 8.45 18.94
N LYS A 92 14.15 9.31 19.86
CA LYS A 92 12.77 9.77 19.86
C LYS A 92 12.45 10.53 18.58
N GLU A 93 13.38 11.35 18.13
CA GLU A 93 13.18 12.10 16.91
C GLU A 93 13.08 11.18 15.69
N ARG A 94 13.95 10.16 15.64
CA ARG A 94 13.90 9.22 14.54
C ARG A 94 12.56 8.47 14.50
N MET A 95 12.06 8.09 15.67
CA MET A 95 10.76 7.42 15.72
C MET A 95 9.65 8.37 15.30
N ALA A 96 9.73 9.62 15.74
CA ALA A 96 8.73 10.61 15.36
C ALA A 96 8.73 10.86 13.87
N LEU A 97 9.91 10.88 13.25
CA LEU A 97 9.99 11.09 11.81
C LEU A 97 9.40 9.90 11.05
N ALA A 98 9.62 8.68 11.53
CA ALA A 98 9.05 7.52 10.89
C ALA A 98 7.53 7.56 10.97
N TYR A 99 7.01 7.95 12.12
CA TYR A 99 5.57 8.07 12.30
C TYR A 99 4.98 9.15 11.41
N SER A 100 5.68 10.29 11.34
CA SER A 100 5.21 11.39 10.49
C SER A 100 5.20 11.02 9.02
N ALA A 101 6.18 10.25 8.58
CA ALA A 101 6.21 9.83 7.20
C ALA A 101 5.01 8.95 6.87
N LEU A 102 4.61 8.07 7.79
CA LEU A 102 3.43 7.26 7.57
C LEU A 102 2.18 8.11 7.52
N LEU A 103 2.08 9.10 8.40
CA LEU A 103 0.89 9.95 8.43
C LEU A 103 0.79 10.85 7.22
N ALA A 104 1.90 11.15 6.58
CA ALA A 104 1.86 12.00 5.40
C ALA A 104 1.24 11.30 4.20
N ASP A 105 1.16 9.98 4.21
CA ASP A 105 0.57 9.26 3.10
C ASP A 105 -0.93 9.12 3.36
N THR A 106 -1.73 10.01 2.80
CA THR A 106 -3.15 10.00 3.07
C THR A 106 -3.85 8.80 2.48
N ASP A 107 -3.36 8.28 1.35
CA ASP A 107 -3.95 7.06 0.80
C ASP A 107 -3.75 5.89 1.75
N PHE A 108 -2.57 5.80 2.33
CA PHE A 108 -2.27 4.77 3.30
C PHE A 108 -3.24 4.84 4.49
N LEU A 109 -3.44 6.06 5.00
CA LEU A 109 -4.36 6.23 6.12
C LEU A 109 -5.78 5.87 5.75
N HIS A 110 -6.21 6.27 4.56
CA HIS A 110 -7.57 5.97 4.15
C HIS A 110 -7.81 4.46 4.03
N VAL A 111 -6.81 3.74 3.53
CA VAL A 111 -6.95 2.29 3.43
C VAL A 111 -7.05 1.67 4.81
N LEU A 112 -6.23 2.12 5.74
CA LEU A 112 -6.30 1.60 7.10
C LEU A 112 -7.64 1.90 7.74
N MET A 113 -8.14 3.06 7.53
CA MET A 113 -9.44 3.41 8.08
C MET A 113 -10.56 2.65 7.43
N UNK A 114 -10.38 2.45 6.38
CA UNK A 114 -11.34 1.68 5.69
C UNK A 114 -11.43 0.30 6.16
N UNK A 115 -10.49 -0.07 6.51
CA UNK A 115 -10.36 -1.36 7.07
C UNK A 115 -10.87 -1.36 8.44
N UNK A 116 -10.78 -0.51 8.82
CA UNK A 116 -11.22 -0.31 10.13
C UNK A 116 -12.63 0.11 10.16
N UNK A 117 -12.88 0.54 9.37
CA UNK A 117 -13.88 0.85 9.38
C UNK A 117 -14.59 -0.07 9.07
N PRO A 118 -15.23 -0.61 9.66
CA PRO A 118 -16.05 -1.66 9.37
C PRO A 118 -17.16 -1.22 8.54
N CYS A 119 -17.46 -1.93 7.68
CA CYS A 119 -18.53 -1.52 7.00
C CYS A 119 -19.65 -1.90 7.73
N ALA A 120 -20.38 -1.18 7.87
CA ALA A 120 -21.51 -1.46 8.63
C ALA A 120 -22.56 -2.07 7.84
#